data_3799a3c2eb551315402dbd3bde501b5a
#
_entry.id   3799a3c2eb551315402dbd3bde501b5a
#
_cell.length_a   1.000
_cell.length_b   1.000
_cell.length_c   1.000
_cell.angle_alpha   90.00
_cell.angle_beta   90.00
_cell.angle_gamma   90.00
#
_symmetry.space_group_name_H-M   'P 1'
#
loop_
_entity.id
_entity.type
_entity.pdbx_description
1 polymer ?
#
loop_
_entity_poly.entity_id
_entity_poly.type
_entity_poly.pdbx_seq_one_letter_code
_entity_poly.pdbx_strand_id
1 'polypeptide(L)'
;MNYKRPPVLFSGHLETIYPALLRTVDVRYQRERIRTADDDFLDLDWLVKDSKKLVIITHGLEGNSSRAYMKGMAKAFSENDFDVIAWNFRGCSEEMNKQLRFYHSGATEDLDAVVSHAQRKGYTEIHLIGFSLGGNLTLKFLGEKSPVSSIKRAVVFSTPLDLYTSCVKISKPANIIYSKRFLTSLKNKVIQKSKIISGLDLNGIEKIKTLMSFDDRYTAPLHGFKGAMDYYKKCSSIHFIEAITIPTLIINLQNDPFLSELCYPVAQLK
;
A
#
# COMPACT_ATOMS: atom_id res chain seq x y z
N MET A 1 23.03 7.03 7.79
CA MET A 1 23.40 6.43 6.48
C MET A 1 23.78 7.54 5.52
N ASN A 2 24.97 7.48 4.92
CA ASN A 2 25.37 8.45 3.87
C ASN A 2 24.92 7.91 2.49
N TYR A 3 23.63 8.02 2.19
CA TYR A 3 23.14 7.73 0.83
C TYR A 3 23.66 8.78 -0.14
N LYS A 4 24.37 8.34 -1.16
CA LYS A 4 24.76 9.19 -2.30
C LYS A 4 23.92 8.79 -3.50
N ARG A 5 23.07 9.71 -3.97
CA ARG A 5 22.28 9.48 -5.19
C ARG A 5 23.19 9.31 -6.40
N PRO A 6 22.84 8.45 -7.36
CA PRO A 6 23.54 8.38 -8.64
C PRO A 6 23.46 9.74 -9.36
N PRO A 7 24.54 10.25 -9.98
CA PRO A 7 24.56 11.56 -10.63
C PRO A 7 23.48 11.77 -11.69
N VAL A 8 23.09 10.71 -12.39
CA VAL A 8 22.04 10.71 -13.43
C VAL A 8 20.63 10.87 -12.87
N LEU A 9 20.42 10.64 -11.57
CA LEU A 9 19.10 10.74 -10.90
C LEU A 9 19.04 12.07 -10.11
N PHE A 10 19.15 13.20 -10.79
CA PHE A 10 19.29 14.51 -10.16
C PHE A 10 17.98 15.13 -9.64
N SER A 11 16.84 14.48 -9.79
CA SER A 11 15.55 14.96 -9.26
C SER A 11 14.70 13.82 -8.70
N GLY A 12 13.81 14.14 -7.74
CA GLY A 12 12.85 13.15 -7.18
C GLY A 12 11.97 12.50 -8.24
N HIS A 13 11.64 13.21 -9.33
CA HIS A 13 10.91 12.63 -10.45
C HIS A 13 11.72 11.55 -11.17
N LEU A 14 13.00 11.80 -11.45
CA LEU A 14 13.86 10.79 -12.07
C LEU A 14 14.10 9.59 -11.15
N GLU A 15 14.31 9.83 -9.86
CA GLU A 15 14.45 8.79 -8.85
C GLU A 15 13.19 7.92 -8.73
N THR A 16 12.02 8.48 -9.05
CA THR A 16 10.74 7.74 -9.05
C THR A 16 10.50 7.00 -10.36
N ILE A 17 10.70 7.67 -11.51
CA ILE A 17 10.33 7.14 -12.84
C ILE A 17 11.34 6.08 -13.32
N TYR A 18 12.63 6.35 -13.19
CA TYR A 18 13.68 5.49 -13.72
C TYR A 18 13.60 4.06 -13.17
N PRO A 19 13.55 3.84 -11.84
CA PRO A 19 13.43 2.47 -11.31
C PRO A 19 12.09 1.83 -11.66
N ALA A 20 11.01 2.62 -11.75
CA ALA A 20 9.68 2.09 -12.07
C ALA A 20 9.57 1.55 -13.50
N LEU A 21 10.35 2.10 -14.45
CA LEU A 21 10.34 1.70 -15.85
C LEU A 21 11.43 0.70 -16.22
N LEU A 22 12.63 0.83 -15.66
CA LEU A 22 13.82 0.14 -16.14
C LEU A 22 14.36 -0.93 -15.20
N ARG A 23 14.00 -0.87 -13.89
CA ARG A 23 14.46 -1.87 -12.95
C ARG A 23 13.70 -3.18 -13.15
N THR A 24 14.44 -4.24 -13.45
CA THR A 24 13.94 -5.62 -13.47
C THR A 24 14.51 -6.39 -12.30
N VAL A 25 13.70 -7.23 -11.69
CA VAL A 25 14.13 -8.15 -10.61
C VAL A 25 13.48 -9.50 -10.90
N ASP A 26 14.29 -10.53 -11.03
CA ASP A 26 13.77 -11.89 -11.20
C ASP A 26 13.47 -12.50 -9.83
N VAL A 27 12.20 -12.83 -9.65
CA VAL A 27 11.67 -13.53 -8.48
C VAL A 27 10.51 -14.40 -8.94
N ARG A 28 10.54 -15.68 -8.56
CA ARG A 28 9.48 -16.65 -8.83
C ARG A 28 8.71 -16.92 -7.55
N TYR A 29 7.53 -16.34 -7.46
CA TYR A 29 6.62 -16.55 -6.34
C TYR A 29 5.82 -17.85 -6.47
N GLN A 30 5.43 -18.40 -5.32
CA GLN A 30 4.39 -19.39 -5.19
C GLN A 30 3.13 -18.69 -4.71
N ARG A 31 2.06 -18.68 -5.53
CA ARG A 31 0.81 -18.01 -5.18
C ARG A 31 -0.08 -18.91 -4.33
N GLU A 32 -0.57 -18.36 -3.24
CA GLU A 32 -1.60 -18.91 -2.39
C GLU A 32 -2.77 -17.92 -2.32
N ARG A 33 -4.00 -18.40 -2.48
CA ARG A 33 -5.21 -17.59 -2.28
C ARG A 33 -5.80 -17.88 -0.93
N ILE A 34 -6.08 -16.84 -0.15
CA ILE A 34 -6.83 -16.93 1.10
C ILE A 34 -8.20 -16.30 0.96
N ARG A 35 -9.19 -16.87 1.67
CA ARG A 35 -10.54 -16.32 1.74
C ARG A 35 -10.62 -15.30 2.88
N THR A 36 -11.29 -14.19 2.65
CA THR A 36 -11.57 -13.17 3.66
C THR A 36 -12.92 -13.42 4.33
N ALA A 37 -13.17 -12.79 5.49
CA ALA A 37 -14.39 -12.99 6.27
C ALA A 37 -15.67 -12.57 5.54
N ASP A 38 -15.57 -11.67 4.56
CA ASP A 38 -16.67 -11.19 3.73
C ASP A 38 -16.83 -11.96 2.40
N ASP A 39 -16.34 -13.21 2.36
CA ASP A 39 -16.39 -14.08 1.19
C ASP A 39 -15.69 -13.54 -0.07
N ASP A 40 -14.68 -12.73 0.13
CA ASP A 40 -13.75 -12.32 -0.92
C ASP A 40 -12.43 -13.10 -0.82
N PHE A 41 -11.38 -12.65 -1.52
CA PHE A 41 -10.09 -13.29 -1.47
C PHE A 41 -8.93 -12.29 -1.51
N LEU A 42 -7.78 -12.73 -1.02
CA LEU A 42 -6.49 -12.08 -1.19
C LEU A 42 -5.49 -13.08 -1.77
N ASP A 43 -4.70 -12.63 -2.73
CA ASP A 43 -3.63 -13.42 -3.32
C ASP A 43 -2.29 -13.07 -2.65
N LEU A 44 -1.66 -14.08 -2.07
CA LEU A 44 -0.40 -14.04 -1.35
C LEU A 44 0.68 -14.68 -2.23
N ASP A 45 1.73 -13.94 -2.53
CA ASP A 45 2.86 -14.41 -3.32
C ASP A 45 4.04 -14.69 -2.40
N TRP A 46 4.38 -15.96 -2.26
CA TRP A 46 5.35 -16.48 -1.29
C TRP A 46 6.74 -16.70 -1.88
N LEU A 47 7.76 -16.43 -1.04
CA LEU A 47 9.10 -17.03 -1.15
C LEU A 47 9.36 -17.79 0.15
N VAL A 48 9.45 -19.11 0.06
CA VAL A 48 9.66 -19.98 1.21
C VAL A 48 11.08 -20.51 1.23
N LYS A 49 11.73 -20.42 2.38
CA LYS A 49 13.08 -20.91 2.71
C LYS A 49 13.07 -21.80 3.95
N ASP A 50 11.89 -22.19 4.41
CA ASP A 50 11.67 -22.91 5.66
C ASP A 50 12.22 -22.13 6.90
N SER A 51 12.16 -20.81 6.84
CA SER A 51 12.52 -19.91 7.93
C SER A 51 11.38 -19.85 8.97
N LYS A 52 11.74 -19.57 10.21
CA LYS A 52 10.76 -19.21 11.25
C LYS A 52 10.44 -17.71 11.28
N LYS A 53 11.20 -16.92 10.53
CA LYS A 53 11.05 -15.48 10.41
C LYS A 53 10.33 -15.15 9.11
N LEU A 54 9.32 -14.32 9.20
CA LEU A 54 8.51 -13.91 8.05
C LEU A 54 8.57 -12.40 7.86
N VAL A 55 8.67 -11.96 6.61
CA VAL A 55 8.37 -10.59 6.24
C VAL A 55 7.11 -10.53 5.40
N ILE A 56 6.16 -9.65 5.77
CA ILE A 56 4.95 -9.35 4.99
C ILE A 56 5.15 -7.98 4.33
N ILE A 57 5.04 -7.94 3.00
CA ILE A 57 5.30 -6.74 2.20
C ILE A 57 3.99 -6.26 1.56
N THR A 58 3.64 -5.00 1.83
CA THR A 58 2.42 -4.33 1.36
C THR A 58 2.76 -3.29 0.30
N HIS A 59 2.17 -3.42 -0.89
CA HIS A 59 2.46 -2.54 -2.02
C HIS A 59 1.73 -1.19 -1.96
N GLY A 60 2.10 -0.25 -2.84
CA GLY A 60 1.46 1.06 -2.97
C GLY A 60 0.24 1.06 -3.91
N LEU A 61 -0.35 2.26 -4.08
CA LEU A 61 -1.52 2.51 -4.91
C LEU A 61 -1.35 1.92 -6.32
N GLU A 62 -2.33 1.11 -6.76
CA GLU A 62 -2.35 0.45 -8.07
C GLU A 62 -1.07 -0.35 -8.38
N GLY A 63 -0.40 -0.82 -7.31
CA GLY A 63 0.69 -1.77 -7.39
C GLY A 63 0.20 -3.22 -7.35
N ASN A 64 1.16 -4.12 -7.25
CA ASN A 64 1.01 -5.54 -6.96
C ASN A 64 2.36 -6.13 -6.56
N SER A 65 2.39 -7.41 -6.16
CA SER A 65 3.59 -8.16 -5.79
C SER A 65 4.66 -8.21 -6.89
N SER A 66 4.27 -8.09 -8.17
CA SER A 66 5.17 -8.20 -9.33
C SER A 66 5.94 -6.91 -9.62
N ARG A 67 5.65 -5.80 -8.93
CA ARG A 67 6.40 -4.54 -9.12
C ARG A 67 7.87 -4.70 -8.72
N ALA A 68 8.77 -4.06 -9.45
CA ALA A 68 10.22 -4.20 -9.25
C ALA A 68 10.66 -3.88 -7.80
N TYR A 69 10.04 -2.90 -7.14
CA TYR A 69 10.35 -2.58 -5.75
C TYR A 69 9.87 -3.67 -4.77
N MET A 70 8.71 -4.30 -5.03
CA MET A 70 8.20 -5.42 -4.24
C MET A 70 9.11 -6.65 -4.39
N LYS A 71 9.39 -7.03 -5.64
CA LYS A 71 10.32 -8.13 -5.95
C LYS A 71 11.71 -7.90 -5.38
N GLY A 72 12.22 -6.66 -5.47
CA GLY A 72 13.53 -6.31 -4.93
C GLY A 72 13.62 -6.47 -3.42
N MET A 73 12.56 -6.04 -2.70
CA MET A 73 12.48 -6.21 -1.26
C MET A 73 12.31 -7.68 -0.88
N ALA A 74 11.41 -8.38 -1.57
CA ALA A 74 11.18 -9.81 -1.35
C ALA A 74 12.47 -10.64 -1.54
N LYS A 75 13.21 -10.37 -2.62
CA LYS A 75 14.49 -11.02 -2.89
C LYS A 75 15.50 -10.74 -1.78
N ALA A 76 15.67 -9.49 -1.38
CA ALA A 76 16.63 -9.10 -0.35
C ALA A 76 16.35 -9.80 0.99
N PHE A 77 15.09 -9.93 1.41
CA PHE A 77 14.76 -10.65 2.65
C PHE A 77 14.90 -12.16 2.50
N SER A 78 14.50 -12.73 1.37
CA SER A 78 14.68 -14.16 1.11
C SER A 78 16.16 -14.57 1.06
N GLU A 79 17.05 -13.70 0.58
CA GLU A 79 18.51 -13.91 0.59
C GLU A 79 19.12 -13.75 1.99
N ASN A 80 18.36 -13.24 2.97
CA ASN A 80 18.77 -13.09 4.37
C ASN A 80 17.95 -13.97 5.33
N ASP A 81 17.58 -15.17 4.88
CA ASP A 81 16.94 -16.22 5.67
C ASP A 81 15.56 -15.85 6.25
N PHE A 82 14.78 -15.06 5.52
CA PHE A 82 13.38 -14.83 5.80
C PHE A 82 12.49 -15.54 4.78
N ASP A 83 11.38 -16.09 5.24
CA ASP A 83 10.24 -16.33 4.38
C ASP A 83 9.55 -15.00 4.07
N VAL A 84 8.92 -14.90 2.90
CA VAL A 84 8.32 -13.65 2.44
C VAL A 84 6.90 -13.89 1.95
N ILE A 85 6.00 -12.98 2.34
CA ILE A 85 4.69 -12.77 1.71
C ILE A 85 4.70 -11.40 1.05
N ALA A 86 4.58 -11.34 -0.27
CA ALA A 86 4.21 -10.15 -1.01
C ALA A 86 2.73 -10.27 -1.39
N TRP A 87 1.84 -9.65 -0.62
CA TRP A 87 0.41 -9.80 -0.85
C TRP A 87 -0.16 -8.74 -1.77
N ASN A 88 -1.29 -9.05 -2.39
CA ASN A 88 -1.96 -8.18 -3.34
C ASN A 88 -3.26 -7.65 -2.73
N PHE A 89 -3.49 -6.34 -2.79
CA PHE A 89 -4.78 -5.75 -2.44
C PHE A 89 -5.89 -6.30 -3.33
N ARG A 90 -7.14 -6.21 -2.85
CA ARG A 90 -8.32 -6.61 -3.60
C ARG A 90 -8.35 -6.02 -5.00
N GLY A 91 -8.51 -6.84 -6.02
CA GLY A 91 -8.50 -6.44 -7.42
C GLY A 91 -7.15 -5.90 -7.93
N CYS A 92 -6.03 -6.21 -7.26
CA CYS A 92 -4.68 -5.85 -7.69
C CYS A 92 -3.83 -7.05 -8.15
N SER A 93 -4.33 -8.26 -8.04
CA SER A 93 -3.78 -9.44 -8.70
C SER A 93 -4.33 -9.58 -10.14
N GLU A 94 -4.20 -10.71 -10.75
CA GLU A 94 -4.67 -10.94 -12.13
C GLU A 94 -6.20 -11.06 -12.23
N GLU A 95 -6.84 -11.39 -11.12
CA GLU A 95 -8.29 -11.58 -11.02
C GLU A 95 -8.93 -10.46 -10.19
N MET A 96 -10.10 -9.98 -10.64
CA MET A 96 -10.89 -9.01 -9.90
C MET A 96 -11.52 -9.67 -8.68
N ASN A 97 -11.46 -9.01 -7.54
CA ASN A 97 -12.09 -9.48 -6.31
C ASN A 97 -13.62 -9.55 -6.43
N LYS A 98 -14.25 -10.40 -5.61
CA LYS A 98 -15.69 -10.74 -5.72
C LYS A 98 -16.61 -9.66 -5.17
N GLN A 99 -16.23 -9.00 -4.06
CA GLN A 99 -17.06 -7.99 -3.42
C GLN A 99 -17.13 -6.69 -4.22
N LEU A 100 -18.20 -5.90 -4.03
CA LEU A 100 -18.37 -4.61 -4.70
C LEU A 100 -17.24 -3.62 -4.32
N ARG A 101 -16.82 -3.66 -3.06
CA ARG A 101 -15.70 -2.87 -2.56
C ARG A 101 -14.36 -3.30 -3.16
N PHE A 102 -13.42 -2.40 -3.18
CA PHE A 102 -12.02 -2.64 -3.54
C PHE A 102 -11.13 -2.66 -2.30
N TYR A 103 -10.00 -1.98 -2.38
CA TYR A 103 -9.10 -1.68 -1.27
C TYR A 103 -9.06 -0.17 -1.03
N HIS A 104 -8.59 0.22 0.14
CA HIS A 104 -8.32 1.63 0.46
C HIS A 104 -7.17 1.74 1.47
N SER A 105 -6.68 2.97 1.71
CA SER A 105 -5.50 3.22 2.56
C SER A 105 -5.68 2.84 4.03
N GLY A 106 -6.88 2.52 4.46
CA GLY A 106 -7.19 2.15 5.84
C GLY A 106 -7.82 0.76 5.99
N ALA A 107 -7.75 -0.11 4.97
CA ALA A 107 -8.32 -1.47 4.99
C ALA A 107 -7.46 -2.42 5.85
N THR A 108 -7.34 -2.11 7.15
CA THR A 108 -6.50 -2.84 8.10
C THR A 108 -6.99 -4.27 8.36
N GLU A 109 -8.26 -4.55 8.11
CA GLU A 109 -8.83 -5.89 8.19
C GLU A 109 -8.22 -6.87 7.18
N ASP A 110 -7.82 -6.39 6.00
CA ASP A 110 -7.16 -7.24 5.00
C ASP A 110 -5.73 -7.60 5.43
N LEU A 111 -4.97 -6.65 5.98
CA LEU A 111 -3.65 -6.93 6.55
C LEU A 111 -3.75 -7.85 7.77
N ASP A 112 -4.78 -7.68 8.61
CA ASP A 112 -5.07 -8.56 9.74
C ASP A 112 -5.31 -10.00 9.28
N ALA A 113 -6.06 -10.19 8.20
CA ALA A 113 -6.29 -11.51 7.61
C ALA A 113 -4.99 -12.17 7.15
N VAL A 114 -4.07 -11.40 6.53
CA VAL A 114 -2.75 -11.89 6.09
C VAL A 114 -1.87 -12.26 7.30
N VAL A 115 -1.81 -11.40 8.33
CA VAL A 115 -1.05 -11.66 9.56
C VAL A 115 -1.60 -12.88 10.30
N SER A 116 -2.92 -12.96 10.45
CA SER A 116 -3.58 -14.10 11.09
C SER A 116 -3.35 -15.41 10.33
N HIS A 117 -3.31 -15.36 8.99
CA HIS A 117 -2.98 -16.52 8.16
C HIS A 117 -1.53 -16.97 8.41
N ALA A 118 -0.58 -16.04 8.45
CA ALA A 118 0.82 -16.34 8.77
C ALA A 118 0.98 -16.96 10.17
N GLN A 119 0.25 -16.46 11.17
CA GLN A 119 0.24 -17.03 12.52
C GLN A 119 -0.29 -18.48 12.53
N ARG A 120 -1.38 -18.76 11.79
CA ARG A 120 -1.90 -20.13 11.65
C ARG A 120 -0.92 -21.09 10.97
N LYS A 121 -0.02 -20.57 10.13
CA LYS A 121 1.10 -21.33 9.54
C LYS A 121 2.28 -21.52 10.50
N GLY A 122 2.22 -20.98 11.73
CA GLY A 122 3.20 -21.17 12.77
C GLY A 122 4.29 -20.09 12.86
N TYR A 123 4.17 -18.99 12.14
CA TYR A 123 5.13 -17.87 12.25
C TYR A 123 4.92 -17.09 13.55
N THR A 124 5.97 -16.97 14.35
CA THR A 124 6.00 -16.25 15.62
C THR A 124 6.88 -14.99 15.60
N GLU A 125 7.67 -14.82 14.54
CA GLU A 125 8.50 -13.63 14.29
C GLU A 125 8.13 -13.06 12.91
N ILE A 126 7.25 -12.05 12.90
CA ILE A 126 6.72 -11.39 11.70
C ILE A 126 7.23 -9.95 11.65
N HIS A 127 7.71 -9.52 10.50
CA HIS A 127 8.10 -8.15 10.21
C HIS A 127 7.20 -7.59 9.11
N LEU A 128 6.82 -6.31 9.23
CA LEU A 128 5.96 -5.65 8.24
C LEU A 128 6.75 -4.64 7.42
N ILE A 129 6.53 -4.64 6.12
CA ILE A 129 7.07 -3.64 5.21
C ILE A 129 5.94 -3.03 4.41
N GLY A 130 5.84 -1.70 4.39
CA GLY A 130 4.82 -0.99 3.62
C GLY A 130 5.40 0.04 2.68
N PHE A 131 4.87 0.10 1.46
CA PHE A 131 5.24 1.12 0.47
C PHE A 131 4.08 2.05 0.19
N SER A 132 4.30 3.37 0.29
CA SER A 132 3.31 4.40 -0.05
C SER A 132 1.96 4.15 0.66
N LEU A 133 0.87 3.93 -0.06
CA LEU A 133 -0.43 3.55 0.48
C LEU A 133 -0.33 2.34 1.43
N GLY A 134 0.45 1.33 1.07
CA GLY A 134 0.71 0.18 1.93
C GLY A 134 1.47 0.53 3.21
N GLY A 135 2.31 1.57 3.17
CA GLY A 135 2.97 2.13 4.35
C GLY A 135 1.96 2.78 5.30
N ASN A 136 1.05 3.60 4.76
CA ASN A 136 -0.03 4.21 5.54
C ASN A 136 -0.91 3.15 6.21
N LEU A 137 -1.31 2.13 5.44
CA LEU A 137 -2.10 1.01 5.96
C LEU A 137 -1.36 0.25 7.07
N THR A 138 -0.06 0.00 6.90
CA THR A 138 0.78 -0.68 7.90
C THR A 138 0.86 0.13 9.20
N LEU A 139 1.13 1.43 9.12
CA LEU A 139 1.20 2.29 10.31
C LEU A 139 -0.15 2.39 11.02
N LYS A 140 -1.24 2.58 10.26
CA LYS A 140 -2.59 2.60 10.84
C LYS A 140 -2.91 1.27 11.54
N PHE A 141 -2.61 0.13 10.90
CA PHE A 141 -2.80 -1.20 11.50
C PHE A 141 -2.08 -1.35 12.83
N LEU A 142 -0.82 -0.92 12.91
CA LEU A 142 0.00 -1.01 14.12
C LEU A 142 -0.48 -0.10 15.25
N GLY A 143 -1.02 1.07 14.93
CA GLY A 143 -1.49 2.01 15.93
C GLY A 143 -2.97 1.86 16.30
N GLU A 144 -3.78 1.21 15.45
CA GLU A 144 -5.21 0.97 15.69
C GLU A 144 -5.46 -0.31 16.48
N LYS A 145 -4.62 -1.31 16.29
CA LYS A 145 -4.77 -2.62 16.90
C LYS A 145 -3.90 -2.77 18.15
N SER A 146 -4.37 -3.57 19.09
CA SER A 146 -3.51 -4.04 20.17
C SER A 146 -2.30 -4.77 19.60
N PRO A 147 -1.11 -4.65 20.23
CA PRO A 147 0.10 -5.26 19.70
C PRO A 147 -0.07 -6.76 19.51
N VAL A 148 0.08 -7.22 18.28
CA VAL A 148 0.12 -8.65 17.96
C VAL A 148 1.51 -9.14 18.31
N SER A 149 1.62 -10.00 19.31
CA SER A 149 2.92 -10.43 19.91
C SER A 149 3.89 -11.05 18.89
N SER A 150 3.41 -11.59 17.79
CA SER A 150 4.24 -12.12 16.70
C SER A 150 4.86 -11.02 15.83
N ILE A 151 4.32 -9.80 15.79
CA ILE A 151 4.88 -8.70 14.99
C ILE A 151 6.01 -8.05 15.80
N LYS A 152 7.23 -8.08 15.25
CA LYS A 152 8.42 -7.62 15.95
C LYS A 152 8.90 -6.24 15.52
N ARG A 153 8.83 -5.92 14.24
CA ARG A 153 9.30 -4.64 13.66
C ARG A 153 8.52 -4.28 12.43
N ALA A 154 8.54 -3.00 12.09
CA ALA A 154 8.00 -2.52 10.82
C ALA A 154 8.93 -1.49 10.17
N VAL A 155 8.89 -1.44 8.84
CA VAL A 155 9.56 -0.39 8.05
C VAL A 155 8.59 0.08 6.97
N VAL A 156 8.43 1.38 6.82
CA VAL A 156 7.58 1.94 5.76
C VAL A 156 8.36 2.95 4.92
N PHE A 157 8.04 2.98 3.63
CA PHE A 157 8.74 3.79 2.65
C PHE A 157 7.78 4.71 1.90
N SER A 158 8.19 5.97 1.70
CA SER A 158 7.46 6.97 0.89
C SER A 158 5.98 7.06 1.28
N THR A 159 5.72 7.09 2.58
CA THR A 159 4.38 6.90 3.16
C THR A 159 3.64 8.23 3.27
N PRO A 160 2.44 8.38 2.65
CA PRO A 160 1.58 9.53 2.82
C PRO A 160 0.84 9.45 4.18
N LEU A 161 1.50 9.88 5.28
CA LEU A 161 0.92 9.82 6.62
C LEU A 161 -0.35 10.64 6.76
N ASP A 162 -0.44 11.77 6.04
CA ASP A 162 -1.65 12.56 5.88
C ASP A 162 -2.17 12.41 4.44
N LEU A 163 -3.29 11.72 4.29
CA LEU A 163 -3.85 11.37 2.98
C LEU A 163 -4.41 12.58 2.24
N TYR A 164 -5.04 13.52 2.96
CA TYR A 164 -5.62 14.70 2.34
C TYR A 164 -4.55 15.58 1.69
N THR A 165 -3.55 15.98 2.45
CA THR A 165 -2.51 16.88 1.93
C THR A 165 -1.63 16.20 0.87
N SER A 166 -1.43 14.89 0.96
CA SER A 166 -0.77 14.10 -0.08
C SER A 166 -1.61 14.01 -1.35
N CYS A 167 -2.93 13.85 -1.24
CA CYS A 167 -3.85 13.91 -2.39
C CYS A 167 -3.84 15.29 -3.07
N VAL A 168 -3.78 16.37 -2.29
CA VAL A 168 -3.60 17.73 -2.81
C VAL A 168 -2.24 17.87 -3.50
N LYS A 169 -1.17 17.36 -2.88
CA LYS A 169 0.20 17.43 -3.43
C LYS A 169 0.31 16.72 -4.78
N ILE A 170 -0.21 15.49 -4.89
CA ILE A 170 -0.15 14.71 -6.13
C ILE A 170 -1.01 15.32 -7.25
N SER A 171 -2.00 16.14 -6.89
CA SER A 171 -2.88 16.84 -7.85
C SER A 171 -2.27 18.12 -8.42
N LYS A 172 -1.12 18.57 -7.91
CA LYS A 172 -0.40 19.75 -8.44
C LYS A 172 0.06 19.53 -9.89
N PRO A 173 0.18 20.60 -10.72
CA PRO A 173 0.61 20.49 -12.11
C PRO A 173 1.93 19.72 -12.30
N ALA A 174 2.89 19.89 -11.40
CA ALA A 174 4.18 19.17 -11.43
C ALA A 174 4.03 17.65 -11.35
N ASN A 175 2.93 17.16 -10.79
CA ASN A 175 2.65 15.73 -10.57
C ASN A 175 1.56 15.17 -11.51
N ILE A 176 1.15 15.93 -12.52
CA ILE A 176 0.01 15.58 -13.38
C ILE A 176 0.17 14.22 -14.09
N ILE A 177 1.40 13.81 -14.42
CA ILE A 177 1.68 12.52 -15.07
C ILE A 177 1.31 11.38 -14.13
N TYR A 178 1.67 11.47 -12.85
CA TYR A 178 1.36 10.46 -11.84
C TYR A 178 -0.12 10.42 -11.53
N SER A 179 -0.73 11.58 -11.29
CA SER A 179 -2.16 11.65 -10.96
C SER A 179 -3.03 11.13 -12.10
N LYS A 180 -2.71 11.46 -13.36
CA LYS A 180 -3.39 10.90 -14.54
C LYS A 180 -3.24 9.38 -14.63
N ARG A 181 -2.02 8.85 -14.41
CA ARG A 181 -1.75 7.41 -14.45
C ARG A 181 -2.58 6.67 -13.40
N PHE A 182 -2.55 7.13 -12.14
CA PHE A 182 -3.33 6.50 -11.07
C PHE A 182 -4.82 6.60 -11.34
N LEU A 183 -5.31 7.78 -11.72
CA LEU A 183 -6.72 8.00 -11.99
C LEU A 183 -7.22 7.13 -13.16
N THR A 184 -6.42 6.99 -14.22
CA THR A 184 -6.76 6.11 -15.35
C THR A 184 -6.85 4.65 -14.90
N SER A 185 -5.88 4.18 -14.11
CA SER A 185 -5.89 2.81 -13.58
C SER A 185 -7.10 2.54 -12.70
N LEU A 186 -7.40 3.45 -11.77
CA LEU A 186 -8.54 3.34 -10.86
C LEU A 186 -9.88 3.35 -11.61
N LYS A 187 -10.06 4.26 -12.60
CA LYS A 187 -11.26 4.28 -13.43
C LYS A 187 -11.44 2.98 -14.21
N ASN A 188 -10.37 2.48 -14.83
CA ASN A 188 -10.41 1.23 -15.58
C ASN A 188 -10.80 0.07 -14.67
N LYS A 189 -10.31 0.04 -13.42
CA LYS A 189 -10.69 -0.99 -12.44
C LYS A 189 -12.19 -0.94 -12.12
N VAL A 190 -12.77 0.24 -11.92
CA VAL A 190 -14.21 0.41 -11.73
C VAL A 190 -14.99 -0.06 -12.94
N ILE A 191 -14.58 0.33 -14.18
CA ILE A 191 -15.20 -0.09 -15.43
C ILE A 191 -15.12 -1.60 -15.62
N GLN A 192 -13.98 -2.21 -15.32
CA GLN A 192 -13.85 -3.67 -15.43
C GLN A 192 -14.74 -4.40 -14.42
N LYS A 193 -14.79 -3.91 -13.17
CA LYS A 193 -15.63 -4.50 -12.14
C LYS A 193 -17.12 -4.38 -12.45
N SER A 194 -17.58 -3.26 -13.02
CA SER A 194 -18.98 -3.07 -13.38
C SER A 194 -19.50 -4.08 -14.44
N LYS A 195 -18.60 -4.72 -15.19
CA LYS A 195 -18.95 -5.80 -16.12
C LYS A 195 -19.21 -7.14 -15.44
N ILE A 196 -18.78 -7.29 -14.19
CA ILE A 196 -18.81 -8.54 -13.41
C ILE A 196 -19.88 -8.46 -12.33
N ILE A 197 -20.06 -7.30 -11.72
CA ILE A 197 -20.98 -7.08 -10.60
C ILE A 197 -21.77 -5.79 -10.81
N SER A 198 -23.07 -5.84 -10.52
CA SER A 198 -23.95 -4.66 -10.55
C SER A 198 -23.72 -3.76 -9.32
N GLY A 199 -24.17 -2.50 -9.40
CA GLY A 199 -24.12 -1.54 -8.29
C GLY A 199 -23.05 -0.43 -8.43
N LEU A 200 -22.26 -0.42 -9.52
CA LEU A 200 -21.32 0.66 -9.82
C LEU A 200 -21.93 1.62 -10.86
N ASP A 201 -22.15 2.88 -10.47
CA ASP A 201 -22.59 3.92 -11.39
C ASP A 201 -21.39 4.46 -12.18
N LEU A 202 -21.42 4.29 -13.50
CA LEU A 202 -20.38 4.76 -14.43
C LEU A 202 -20.70 6.13 -15.05
N ASN A 203 -21.89 6.71 -14.83
CA ASN A 203 -22.28 7.97 -15.46
C ASN A 203 -21.28 9.08 -15.14
N GLY A 204 -20.66 9.67 -16.16
CA GLY A 204 -19.69 10.75 -15.97
C GLY A 204 -18.35 10.34 -15.31
N ILE A 205 -17.99 9.05 -15.27
CA ILE A 205 -16.68 8.59 -14.77
C ILE A 205 -15.54 9.26 -15.55
N GLU A 206 -15.73 9.54 -16.85
CA GLU A 206 -14.76 10.24 -17.70
C GLU A 206 -14.52 11.68 -17.24
N LYS A 207 -15.49 12.33 -16.60
CA LYS A 207 -15.41 13.70 -16.08
C LYS A 207 -14.62 13.84 -14.81
N ILE A 208 -14.34 12.75 -14.11
CA ILE A 208 -13.52 12.78 -12.89
C ILE A 208 -12.09 13.16 -13.28
N LYS A 209 -11.54 14.23 -12.70
CA LYS A 209 -10.23 14.79 -13.05
C LYS A 209 -9.19 14.68 -11.92
N THR A 210 -9.63 14.39 -10.69
CA THR A 210 -8.75 14.34 -9.52
C THR A 210 -8.95 13.04 -8.73
N LEU A 211 -7.92 12.64 -7.98
CA LEU A 211 -8.03 11.49 -7.06
C LEU A 211 -9.07 11.76 -5.98
N MET A 212 -9.14 12.99 -5.46
CA MET A 212 -10.16 13.37 -4.46
C MET A 212 -11.58 13.16 -4.98
N SER A 213 -11.86 13.60 -6.21
CA SER A 213 -13.19 13.40 -6.82
C SER A 213 -13.48 11.90 -7.10
N PHE A 214 -12.45 11.11 -7.35
CA PHE A 214 -12.58 9.66 -7.45
C PHE A 214 -12.89 9.03 -6.09
N ASP A 215 -12.15 9.44 -5.07
CA ASP A 215 -12.35 8.93 -3.71
C ASP A 215 -13.72 9.32 -3.15
N ASP A 216 -14.19 10.54 -3.43
CA ASP A 216 -15.52 11.00 -3.02
C ASP A 216 -16.64 10.19 -3.68
N ARG A 217 -16.48 9.84 -4.95
CA ARG A 217 -17.50 9.13 -5.71
C ARG A 217 -17.49 7.62 -5.54
N TYR A 218 -16.30 7.01 -5.42
CA TYR A 218 -16.15 5.55 -5.39
C TYR A 218 -15.53 5.04 -4.11
N THR A 219 -14.33 5.48 -3.74
CA THR A 219 -13.64 4.92 -2.57
C THR A 219 -14.47 5.13 -1.31
N ALA A 220 -14.94 6.32 -1.05
CA ALA A 220 -15.67 6.63 0.18
C ALA A 220 -16.98 5.84 0.30
N PRO A 221 -17.93 5.91 -0.64
CA PRO A 221 -19.22 5.24 -0.47
C PRO A 221 -19.11 3.71 -0.50
N LEU A 222 -18.20 3.14 -1.30
CA LEU A 222 -17.98 1.69 -1.36
C LEU A 222 -17.42 1.09 -0.06
N HIS A 223 -16.86 1.93 0.81
CA HIS A 223 -16.28 1.52 2.10
C HIS A 223 -16.97 2.16 3.31
N GLY A 224 -18.17 2.74 3.12
CA GLY A 224 -18.98 3.27 4.22
C GLY A 224 -18.51 4.61 4.80
N PHE A 225 -17.67 5.37 4.10
CA PHE A 225 -17.30 6.73 4.48
C PHE A 225 -18.32 7.73 3.90
N LYS A 226 -18.50 8.87 4.60
CA LYS A 226 -19.42 9.93 4.18
C LYS A 226 -18.97 10.70 2.94
N GLY A 227 -17.70 10.61 2.59
CA GLY A 227 -17.05 11.28 1.46
C GLY A 227 -15.53 11.19 1.59
N ALA A 228 -14.80 11.74 0.60
CA ALA A 228 -13.33 11.69 0.56
C ALA A 228 -12.68 12.26 1.83
N MET A 229 -13.20 13.37 2.36
CA MET A 229 -12.65 14.00 3.56
C MET A 229 -12.82 13.14 4.81
N ASP A 230 -13.97 12.45 4.97
CA ASP A 230 -14.20 11.51 6.07
C ASP A 230 -13.26 10.30 5.95
N TYR A 231 -13.08 9.80 4.74
CA TYR A 231 -12.12 8.74 4.42
C TYR A 231 -10.70 9.16 4.82
N TYR A 232 -10.22 10.31 4.35
CA TYR A 232 -8.87 10.78 4.66
C TYR A 232 -8.64 10.98 6.14
N LYS A 233 -9.59 11.62 6.83
CA LYS A 233 -9.53 11.85 8.29
C LYS A 233 -9.42 10.53 9.07
N LYS A 234 -10.21 9.52 8.72
CA LYS A 234 -10.27 8.24 9.43
C LYS A 234 -9.11 7.29 9.08
N CYS A 235 -8.49 7.49 7.91
CA CYS A 235 -7.51 6.55 7.39
C CYS A 235 -6.08 7.09 7.34
N SER A 236 -5.85 8.37 7.60
CA SER A 236 -4.49 8.94 7.71
C SER A 236 -3.75 8.37 8.91
N SER A 237 -2.61 7.74 8.65
CA SER A 237 -1.83 7.06 9.68
C SER A 237 -1.21 8.01 10.70
N ILE A 238 -1.08 9.28 10.39
CA ILE A 238 -0.58 10.30 11.31
C ILE A 238 -1.33 10.34 12.65
N HIS A 239 -2.60 9.95 12.65
CA HIS A 239 -3.44 9.89 13.87
C HIS A 239 -3.18 8.65 14.73
N PHE A 240 -2.39 7.71 14.24
CA PHE A 240 -2.16 6.40 14.87
C PHE A 240 -0.71 6.17 15.28
N ILE A 241 0.25 6.96 14.79
CA ILE A 241 1.69 6.70 14.98
C ILE A 241 2.12 6.73 16.43
N GLU A 242 1.53 7.59 17.26
CA GLU A 242 1.86 7.71 18.69
C GLU A 242 1.48 6.45 19.49
N ALA A 243 0.49 5.70 19.02
CA ALA A 243 0.02 4.47 19.64
C ALA A 243 0.85 3.23 19.23
N ILE A 244 1.78 3.36 18.29
CA ILE A 244 2.63 2.25 17.85
C ILE A 244 3.64 1.91 18.95
N THR A 245 3.62 0.67 19.39
CA THR A 245 4.46 0.19 20.51
C THR A 245 5.65 -0.66 20.06
N ILE A 246 5.72 -1.07 18.82
CA ILE A 246 6.84 -1.85 18.28
C ILE A 246 7.85 -0.95 17.55
N PRO A 247 9.14 -1.33 17.49
CA PRO A 247 10.15 -0.62 16.72
C PRO A 247 9.70 -0.46 15.26
N THR A 248 9.48 0.79 14.85
CA THR A 248 8.98 1.12 13.51
C THR A 248 9.83 2.22 12.89
N LEU A 249 10.33 1.97 11.67
CA LEU A 249 11.13 2.92 10.92
C LEU A 249 10.31 3.51 9.78
N ILE A 250 10.22 4.85 9.71
CA ILE A 250 9.58 5.59 8.61
C ILE A 250 10.69 6.20 7.74
N ILE A 251 10.71 5.85 6.46
CA ILE A 251 11.67 6.33 5.47
C ILE A 251 10.93 7.16 4.43
N ASN A 252 10.86 8.46 4.64
CA ASN A 252 10.28 9.42 3.73
C ASN A 252 11.37 10.38 3.22
N LEU A 253 11.57 10.41 1.91
CA LEU A 253 12.57 11.30 1.29
C LEU A 253 12.02 12.73 1.18
N GLN A 254 12.81 13.74 1.52
CA GLN A 254 12.40 15.15 1.48
C GLN A 254 12.02 15.63 0.07
N ASN A 255 12.61 15.04 -0.95
CA ASN A 255 12.34 15.34 -2.36
C ASN A 255 11.26 14.43 -2.99
N ASP A 256 10.54 13.65 -2.18
CA ASP A 256 9.44 12.80 -2.68
C ASP A 256 8.33 13.67 -3.28
N PRO A 257 7.98 13.49 -4.57
CA PRO A 257 7.00 14.33 -5.24
C PRO A 257 5.56 14.16 -4.71
N PHE A 258 5.29 13.10 -3.96
CA PHE A 258 3.94 12.76 -3.49
C PHE A 258 3.65 13.20 -2.06
N LEU A 259 4.70 13.42 -1.25
CA LEU A 259 4.56 13.65 0.18
C LEU A 259 4.47 15.15 0.51
N SER A 260 3.48 15.52 1.30
CA SER A 260 3.36 16.85 1.89
C SER A 260 4.27 16.99 3.12
N GLU A 261 4.39 18.21 3.64
CA GLU A 261 5.14 18.48 4.87
C GLU A 261 4.60 17.71 6.09
N LEU A 262 3.30 17.48 6.16
CA LEU A 262 2.67 16.71 7.24
C LEU A 262 3.06 15.23 7.23
N CYS A 263 3.69 14.74 6.16
CA CYS A 263 4.23 13.38 6.11
C CYS A 263 5.61 13.23 6.76
N TYR A 264 6.11 14.28 7.45
CA TYR A 264 7.40 14.31 8.16
C TYR A 264 7.18 14.70 9.64
N PRO A 265 6.48 13.88 10.44
CA PRO A 265 6.05 14.24 11.78
C PRO A 265 7.18 14.07 12.82
N VAL A 266 8.31 14.75 12.64
CA VAL A 266 9.52 14.59 13.47
C VAL A 266 9.24 14.85 14.96
N ALA A 267 8.34 15.79 15.27
CA ALA A 267 7.98 16.13 16.64
C ALA A 267 7.13 15.03 17.35
N GLN A 268 6.50 14.14 16.60
CA GLN A 268 5.64 13.05 17.11
C GLN A 268 6.38 11.70 17.19
N LEU A 269 7.60 11.64 16.66
CA LEU A 269 8.42 10.41 16.69
C LEU A 269 9.26 10.38 17.98
N LYS A 270 9.29 9.22 18.61
CA LYS A 270 10.08 8.94 19.82
C LYS A 270 11.46 8.40 19.47
#